data_3febe7d0b3008ce0aebb54ad0d204b6f
#
_entry.id   3febe7d0b3008ce0aebb54ad0d204b6f
#
_cell.length_a   1.000
_cell.length_b   1.000
_cell.length_c   1.000
_cell.angle_alpha   90.00
_cell.angle_beta   90.00
_cell.angle_gamma   90.00
#
_symmetry.space_group_name_H-M   'P 1'
#
loop_
_entity.id
_entity.type
_entity.pdbx_description
1 polymer ?
#
loop_
_entity_poly.entity_id
_entity_poly.type
_entity_poly.pdbx_seq_one_letter_code
_entity_poly.pdbx_strand_id
1 'polypeptide(L)'
;MSDLQYLVREPKKQIENPPLLILLHGYGSNEQDLFSFANELPDDFLIISAQAPHAMGFGSYAWYAINFDDVNGKFSDLKQAKESIDKIALFVDEIKVKYKTNPDKTFLLGFSQGAILSYSLSFFYPNKVNFVIALSGYINKELLPEKISKEITTDYYASHGTVDQVLPVDWARNSKPFLEKLNLKCAYSEYPVGHGVAPQNFYSFKTWIEERL
;
A
#
# COMPACT_ATOMS: atom_id res chain seq x y z
N MET A 1 6.93 18.93 -6.18
CA MET A 1 7.65 17.67 -5.95
C MET A 1 7.16 17.05 -4.66
N SER A 2 7.11 15.72 -4.59
CA SER A 2 6.60 14.98 -3.43
C SER A 2 7.52 15.07 -2.21
N ASP A 3 8.81 15.31 -2.44
CA ASP A 3 9.89 15.40 -1.45
C ASP A 3 10.04 14.14 -0.55
N LEU A 4 9.46 13.00 -0.97
CA LEU A 4 9.60 11.75 -0.23
C LEU A 4 11.00 11.14 -0.44
N GLN A 5 11.65 10.77 0.66
CA GLN A 5 12.87 9.96 0.62
C GLN A 5 12.49 8.50 0.26
N TYR A 6 13.38 7.77 -0.39
CA TYR A 6 13.11 6.39 -0.78
C TYR A 6 14.36 5.57 -1.03
N LEU A 7 14.22 4.25 -0.93
CA LEU A 7 15.20 3.27 -1.38
C LEU A 7 14.81 2.73 -2.75
N VAL A 8 15.81 2.27 -3.51
CA VAL A 8 15.63 1.75 -4.87
C VAL A 8 16.28 0.38 -5.00
N ARG A 9 15.57 -0.56 -5.59
CA ARG A 9 16.13 -1.75 -6.21
C ARG A 9 15.82 -1.70 -7.72
N GLU A 10 16.85 -1.47 -8.51
CA GLU A 10 16.73 -1.53 -9.97
C GLU A 10 16.34 -2.93 -10.45
N PRO A 11 15.69 -3.07 -11.61
CA PRO A 11 15.46 -4.37 -12.23
C PRO A 11 16.78 -5.14 -12.36
N LYS A 12 16.78 -6.44 -12.04
CA LYS A 12 17.95 -7.30 -12.25
C LYS A 12 18.05 -7.79 -13.70
N LYS A 13 16.94 -7.64 -14.47
CA LYS A 13 16.89 -7.92 -15.90
C LYS A 13 16.95 -6.61 -16.69
N GLN A 14 17.50 -6.65 -17.88
CA GLN A 14 17.49 -5.50 -18.78
C GLN A 14 16.11 -5.37 -19.42
N ILE A 15 15.32 -4.41 -18.94
CA ILE A 15 13.93 -4.15 -19.38
C ILE A 15 13.82 -2.64 -19.67
N GLU A 16 13.37 -2.28 -20.87
CA GLU A 16 13.29 -0.88 -21.31
C GLU A 16 12.28 -0.08 -20.48
N ASN A 17 11.10 -0.65 -20.22
CA ASN A 17 10.04 -0.05 -19.40
C ASN A 17 9.65 -1.03 -18.29
N PRO A 18 10.39 -1.08 -17.18
CA PRO A 18 10.15 -2.07 -16.15
C PRO A 18 8.81 -1.85 -15.43
N PRO A 19 8.16 -2.92 -14.97
CA PRO A 19 7.05 -2.79 -14.04
C PRO A 19 7.53 -2.10 -12.76
N LEU A 20 6.66 -1.28 -12.17
CA LEU A 20 6.94 -0.51 -10.95
C LEU A 20 6.25 -1.12 -9.75
N LEU A 21 6.99 -1.35 -8.67
CA LEU A 21 6.44 -1.71 -7.36
C LEU A 21 6.84 -0.66 -6.33
N ILE A 22 5.86 0.04 -5.77
CA ILE A 22 6.06 1.00 -4.68
C ILE A 22 5.64 0.35 -3.37
N LEU A 23 6.49 0.46 -2.34
CA LEU A 23 6.28 -0.08 -1.00
C LEU A 23 5.98 1.06 -0.03
N LEU A 24 4.90 0.93 0.76
CA LEU A 24 4.48 1.88 1.79
C LEU A 24 4.45 1.19 3.16
N HIS A 25 5.37 1.55 4.03
CA HIS A 25 5.51 0.96 5.36
C HIS A 25 4.37 1.31 6.33
N GLY A 26 4.31 0.64 7.47
CA GLY A 26 3.35 0.87 8.55
C GLY A 26 3.72 2.07 9.44
N TYR A 27 2.80 2.43 10.35
CA TYR A 27 3.01 3.47 11.38
C TYR A 27 4.20 3.14 12.26
N GLY A 28 5.08 4.12 12.50
CA GLY A 28 6.25 3.97 13.35
C GLY A 28 7.41 3.16 12.74
N SER A 29 7.30 2.79 11.46
CA SER A 29 8.34 2.11 10.70
C SER A 29 9.09 3.07 9.77
N ASN A 30 9.78 2.56 8.74
CA ASN A 30 10.51 3.33 7.75
C ASN A 30 10.63 2.58 6.42
N GLU A 31 11.32 3.20 5.45
CA GLU A 31 11.50 2.66 4.10
C GLU A 31 12.31 1.35 4.04
N GLN A 32 13.06 0.98 5.09
CA GLN A 32 13.85 -0.25 5.11
C GLN A 32 13.02 -1.50 5.41
N ASP A 33 11.89 -1.34 6.08
CA ASP A 33 11.04 -2.43 6.55
C ASP A 33 10.59 -3.34 5.39
N LEU A 34 9.69 -2.87 4.55
CA LEU A 34 9.21 -3.66 3.40
C LEU A 34 10.29 -3.84 2.31
N PHE A 35 11.30 -2.97 2.28
CA PHE A 35 12.44 -3.12 1.37
C PHE A 35 13.23 -4.41 1.63
N SER A 36 13.12 -4.98 2.81
CA SER A 36 13.67 -6.30 3.14
C SER A 36 13.16 -7.41 2.21
N PHE A 37 11.97 -7.27 1.63
CA PHE A 37 11.40 -8.21 0.65
C PHE A 37 11.97 -8.04 -0.76
N ALA A 38 12.63 -6.92 -1.06
CA ALA A 38 13.00 -6.55 -2.43
C ALA A 38 13.85 -7.60 -3.16
N ASN A 39 14.72 -8.31 -2.44
CA ASN A 39 15.59 -9.32 -3.05
C ASN A 39 14.87 -10.63 -3.42
N GLU A 40 13.73 -10.91 -2.79
CA GLU A 40 12.93 -12.11 -3.02
C GLU A 40 11.77 -11.88 -4.01
N LEU A 41 11.48 -10.60 -4.31
CA LEU A 41 10.47 -10.22 -5.29
C LEU A 41 11.02 -10.34 -6.73
N PRO A 42 10.14 -10.46 -7.75
CA PRO A 42 10.54 -10.71 -9.13
C PRO A 42 11.61 -9.74 -9.63
N ASP A 43 12.56 -10.28 -10.40
CA ASP A 43 13.75 -9.56 -10.89
C ASP A 43 13.42 -8.49 -11.94
N ASP A 44 12.22 -8.56 -12.51
CA ASP A 44 11.72 -7.65 -13.54
C ASP A 44 11.41 -6.24 -12.98
N PHE A 45 11.05 -6.14 -11.71
CA PHE A 45 10.60 -4.89 -11.11
C PHE A 45 11.69 -3.86 -10.85
N LEU A 46 11.34 -2.59 -11.14
CA LEU A 46 11.85 -1.47 -10.38
C LEU A 46 11.09 -1.43 -9.04
N ILE A 47 11.79 -1.59 -7.91
CA ILE A 47 11.18 -1.51 -6.58
C ILE A 47 11.60 -0.23 -5.90
N ILE A 48 10.63 0.53 -5.42
CA ILE A 48 10.80 1.79 -4.70
C ILE A 48 10.15 1.64 -3.33
N SER A 49 10.92 1.83 -2.25
CA SER A 49 10.35 1.86 -0.90
C SER A 49 10.37 3.28 -0.37
N ALA A 50 9.19 3.87 -0.21
CA ALA A 50 9.05 5.26 0.20
C ALA A 50 9.05 5.42 1.72
N GLN A 51 9.73 6.47 2.21
CA GLN A 51 9.67 6.91 3.59
C GLN A 51 8.49 7.85 3.79
N ALA A 52 7.71 7.61 4.84
CA ALA A 52 6.59 8.48 5.21
C ALA A 52 7.07 9.87 5.65
N PRO A 53 6.25 10.94 5.47
CA PRO A 53 6.71 12.33 5.64
C PRO A 53 6.83 12.79 7.10
N HIS A 54 6.18 12.12 8.05
CA HIS A 54 6.13 12.59 9.44
C HIS A 54 7.09 11.80 10.33
N ALA A 55 8.23 12.44 10.70
CA ALA A 55 9.20 11.84 11.60
C ALA A 55 8.63 11.71 13.03
N MET A 56 8.82 10.55 13.64
CA MET A 56 8.40 10.22 14.99
C MET A 56 9.58 10.09 15.98
N GLY A 57 10.80 10.31 15.50
CA GLY A 57 12.05 10.12 16.25
C GLY A 57 12.62 8.71 16.06
N PHE A 58 13.93 8.57 16.38
CA PHE A 58 14.66 7.30 16.33
C PHE A 58 14.58 6.53 14.99
N GLY A 59 14.49 7.25 13.86
CA GLY A 59 14.40 6.64 12.53
C GLY A 59 13.05 6.00 12.21
N SER A 60 12.00 6.38 12.93
CA SER A 60 10.62 5.94 12.66
C SER A 60 9.78 7.08 12.09
N TYR A 61 8.80 6.72 11.26
CA TYR A 61 7.98 7.65 10.48
C TYR A 61 6.53 7.19 10.42
N ALA A 62 5.64 8.12 10.11
CA ALA A 62 4.21 7.86 9.91
C ALA A 62 3.69 8.63 8.69
N TRP A 63 2.71 8.05 8.01
CA TRP A 63 2.00 8.74 6.93
C TRP A 63 1.03 9.78 7.47
N TYR A 64 0.44 9.53 8.64
CA TYR A 64 -0.42 10.45 9.37
C TYR A 64 -0.41 10.11 10.85
N ALA A 65 -0.70 11.10 11.69
CA ALA A 65 -0.77 10.93 13.13
C ALA A 65 -1.96 10.05 13.54
N ILE A 66 -1.73 9.23 14.55
CA ILE A 66 -2.78 8.51 15.29
C ILE A 66 -2.85 9.16 16.66
N ASN A 67 -3.96 9.82 16.94
CA ASN A 67 -4.19 10.52 18.19
C ASN A 67 -4.98 9.64 19.15
N PHE A 68 -4.79 9.87 20.44
CA PHE A 68 -5.54 9.23 21.50
C PHE A 68 -6.24 10.32 22.30
N ASP A 69 -7.54 10.16 22.50
CA ASP A 69 -8.38 11.06 23.31
C ASP A 69 -9.08 10.20 24.36
N ASP A 70 -9.08 10.66 25.61
CA ASP A 70 -9.70 9.96 26.73
C ASP A 70 -11.22 9.76 26.55
N VAL A 71 -11.86 10.59 25.71
CA VAL A 71 -13.31 10.54 25.45
C VAL A 71 -13.62 9.71 24.19
N ASN A 72 -12.85 9.89 23.10
CA ASN A 72 -13.15 9.31 21.79
C ASN A 72 -12.24 8.10 21.45
N GLY A 73 -11.24 7.80 22.30
CA GLY A 73 -10.29 6.76 22.07
C GLY A 73 -9.28 7.09 20.95
N LYS A 74 -8.88 6.09 20.18
CA LYS A 74 -7.90 6.21 19.10
C LYS A 74 -8.56 6.72 17.83
N PHE A 75 -8.06 7.81 17.25
CA PHE A 75 -8.52 8.33 15.95
C PHE A 75 -7.37 8.76 15.04
N SER A 76 -7.59 8.66 13.74
CA SER A 76 -6.63 9.05 12.71
C SER A 76 -6.76 10.53 12.36
N ASP A 77 -5.63 11.19 12.12
CA ASP A 77 -5.65 12.53 11.52
C ASP A 77 -5.98 12.42 10.02
N LEU A 78 -7.26 12.59 9.69
CA LEU A 78 -7.78 12.45 8.33
C LEU A 78 -7.22 13.50 7.38
N LYS A 79 -6.88 14.70 7.87
CA LYS A 79 -6.27 15.76 7.07
C LYS A 79 -4.86 15.35 6.65
N GLN A 80 -4.02 14.95 7.60
CA GLN A 80 -2.67 14.44 7.29
C GLN A 80 -2.72 13.20 6.40
N ALA A 81 -3.69 12.30 6.62
CA ALA A 81 -3.86 11.13 5.79
C ALA A 81 -4.16 11.53 4.34
N LYS A 82 -5.05 12.51 4.11
CA LYS A 82 -5.35 13.02 2.77
C LYS A 82 -4.14 13.70 2.12
N GLU A 83 -3.41 14.52 2.86
CA GLU A 83 -2.15 15.15 2.39
C GLU A 83 -1.11 14.09 1.99
N SER A 84 -1.02 12.99 2.73
CA SER A 84 -0.14 11.87 2.40
C SER A 84 -0.58 11.11 1.15
N ILE A 85 -1.90 10.90 0.96
CA ILE A 85 -2.43 10.32 -0.29
C ILE A 85 -2.03 11.19 -1.48
N ASP A 86 -2.19 12.51 -1.39
CA ASP A 86 -1.85 13.46 -2.44
C ASP A 86 -0.33 13.45 -2.73
N LYS A 87 0.51 13.40 -1.69
CA LYS A 87 1.97 13.26 -1.83
C LYS A 87 2.37 11.95 -2.51
N ILE A 88 1.76 10.83 -2.11
CA ILE A 88 2.04 9.53 -2.73
C ILE A 88 1.62 9.55 -4.20
N ALA A 89 0.47 10.16 -4.54
CA ALA A 89 0.02 10.27 -5.92
C ALA A 89 1.00 11.05 -6.81
N LEU A 90 1.53 12.17 -6.30
CA LEU A 90 2.59 12.94 -6.98
C LEU A 90 3.88 12.12 -7.09
N PHE A 91 4.28 11.43 -6.03
CA PHE A 91 5.46 10.58 -6.01
C PHE A 91 5.40 9.47 -7.06
N VAL A 92 4.24 8.81 -7.20
CA VAL A 92 4.03 7.79 -8.25
C VAL A 92 4.34 8.35 -9.63
N ASP A 93 3.85 9.56 -9.96
CA ASP A 93 4.10 10.19 -11.26
C ASP A 93 5.58 10.53 -11.45
N GLU A 94 6.21 11.11 -10.42
CA GLU A 94 7.64 11.46 -10.45
C GLU A 94 8.52 10.23 -10.71
N ILE A 95 8.24 9.12 -10.03
CA ILE A 95 8.96 7.85 -10.22
C ILE A 95 8.73 7.29 -11.62
N LYS A 96 7.48 7.28 -12.11
CA LYS A 96 7.15 6.81 -13.47
C LYS A 96 7.95 7.58 -14.53
N VAL A 97 8.00 8.90 -14.42
CA VAL A 97 8.74 9.75 -15.36
C VAL A 97 10.26 9.55 -15.24
N LYS A 98 10.78 9.56 -14.00
CA LYS A 98 12.22 9.45 -13.73
C LYS A 98 12.80 8.14 -14.27
N TYR A 99 12.11 7.03 -14.07
CA TYR A 99 12.61 5.69 -14.40
C TYR A 99 11.98 5.10 -15.67
N LYS A 100 11.10 5.84 -16.36
CA LYS A 100 10.42 5.41 -17.58
C LYS A 100 9.74 4.05 -17.44
N THR A 101 8.97 3.87 -16.37
CA THR A 101 8.34 2.59 -16.05
C THR A 101 7.12 2.31 -16.95
N ASN A 102 6.69 1.03 -16.98
CA ASN A 102 5.49 0.64 -17.71
C ASN A 102 4.23 1.22 -17.03
N PRO A 103 3.43 2.06 -17.70
CA PRO A 103 2.24 2.69 -17.11
C PRO A 103 1.15 1.69 -16.72
N ASP A 104 1.08 0.54 -17.40
CA ASP A 104 0.07 -0.50 -17.18
C ASP A 104 0.48 -1.53 -16.12
N LYS A 105 1.68 -1.40 -15.57
CA LYS A 105 2.26 -2.33 -14.60
C LYS A 105 2.78 -1.58 -13.37
N THR A 106 1.90 -0.78 -12.75
CA THR A 106 2.19 -0.06 -11.50
C THR A 106 1.51 -0.75 -10.33
N PHE A 107 2.31 -1.27 -9.42
CA PHE A 107 1.91 -1.97 -8.21
C PHE A 107 2.18 -1.09 -6.98
N LEU A 108 1.24 -1.08 -6.04
CA LEU A 108 1.38 -0.42 -4.75
C LEU A 108 1.17 -1.45 -3.65
N LEU A 109 2.21 -1.74 -2.90
CA LEU A 109 2.17 -2.66 -1.76
C LEU A 109 2.27 -1.86 -0.47
N GLY A 110 1.25 -1.92 0.35
CA GLY A 110 1.22 -1.27 1.65
C GLY A 110 1.04 -2.25 2.80
N PHE A 111 1.68 -1.95 3.92
CA PHE A 111 1.47 -2.64 5.19
C PHE A 111 0.78 -1.71 6.19
N SER A 112 -0.24 -2.19 6.90
CA SER A 112 -0.92 -1.46 7.97
C SER A 112 -1.40 -0.06 7.51
N GLN A 113 -0.85 1.02 8.04
CA GLN A 113 -1.16 2.39 7.63
C GLN A 113 -0.91 2.61 6.13
N GLY A 114 0.20 2.06 5.60
CA GLY A 114 0.49 2.07 4.15
C GLY A 114 -0.57 1.33 3.33
N ALA A 115 -1.14 0.23 3.84
CA ALA A 115 -2.21 -0.51 3.17
C ALA A 115 -3.51 0.31 3.12
N ILE A 116 -3.87 0.99 4.21
CA ILE A 116 -5.04 1.89 4.26
C ILE A 116 -4.90 2.98 3.21
N LEU A 117 -3.73 3.61 3.11
CA LEU A 117 -3.48 4.65 2.10
C LEU A 117 -3.45 4.10 0.68
N SER A 118 -2.97 2.86 0.47
CA SER A 118 -2.96 2.22 -0.85
C SER A 118 -4.37 2.03 -1.40
N TYR A 119 -5.31 1.60 -0.56
CA TYR A 119 -6.72 1.57 -0.92
C TYR A 119 -7.23 2.97 -1.28
N SER A 120 -7.03 3.93 -0.38
CA SER A 120 -7.54 5.29 -0.55
C SER A 120 -7.01 5.96 -1.81
N LEU A 121 -5.71 5.80 -2.10
CA LEU A 121 -5.07 6.34 -3.29
C LEU A 121 -5.74 5.84 -4.58
N SER A 122 -6.05 4.54 -4.66
CA SER A 122 -6.69 3.96 -5.85
C SER A 122 -8.10 4.51 -6.09
N PHE A 123 -8.79 4.97 -5.04
CA PHE A 123 -10.11 5.60 -5.14
C PHE A 123 -10.05 7.10 -5.47
N PHE A 124 -9.10 7.84 -4.88
CA PHE A 124 -8.92 9.27 -5.16
C PHE A 124 -8.29 9.54 -6.53
N TYR A 125 -7.41 8.64 -6.95
CA TYR A 125 -6.61 8.77 -8.17
C TYR A 125 -6.74 7.51 -9.04
N PRO A 126 -7.92 7.25 -9.63
CA PRO A 126 -8.12 6.14 -10.56
C PRO A 126 -7.03 6.15 -11.65
N ASN A 127 -6.54 4.99 -12.03
CA ASN A 127 -5.50 4.82 -13.07
C ASN A 127 -4.07 5.25 -12.68
N LYS A 128 -3.82 5.73 -11.46
CA LYS A 128 -2.45 5.95 -10.98
C LYS A 128 -1.73 4.63 -10.70
N VAL A 129 -2.47 3.64 -10.20
CA VAL A 129 -1.99 2.31 -9.88
C VAL A 129 -2.93 1.25 -10.48
N ASN A 130 -2.34 0.19 -11.05
CA ASN A 130 -3.08 -0.89 -11.67
C ASN A 130 -3.39 -2.02 -10.66
N PHE A 131 -2.50 -2.19 -9.68
CA PHE A 131 -2.54 -3.28 -8.71
C PHE A 131 -2.26 -2.77 -7.30
N VAL A 132 -3.07 -3.17 -6.33
CA VAL A 132 -2.88 -2.86 -4.91
C VAL A 132 -2.73 -4.14 -4.11
N ILE A 133 -1.66 -4.23 -3.32
CA ILE A 133 -1.39 -5.29 -2.36
C ILE A 133 -1.50 -4.68 -0.96
N ALA A 134 -2.58 -5.00 -0.25
CA ALA A 134 -2.89 -4.44 1.07
C ALA A 134 -2.67 -5.50 2.15
N LEU A 135 -1.58 -5.37 2.91
CA LEU A 135 -1.18 -6.30 3.96
C LEU A 135 -1.56 -5.72 5.32
N SER A 136 -2.32 -6.46 6.13
CA SER A 136 -2.73 -6.09 7.48
C SER A 136 -3.35 -4.69 7.58
N GLY A 137 -4.19 -4.32 6.59
CA GLY A 137 -4.91 -3.05 6.53
C GLY A 137 -6.38 -3.27 6.18
N TYR A 138 -7.12 -2.18 6.02
CA TYR A 138 -8.54 -2.19 5.70
C TYR A 138 -8.94 -0.94 4.90
N ILE A 139 -10.10 -0.97 4.25
CA ILE A 139 -10.69 0.20 3.60
C ILE A 139 -11.32 1.10 4.66
N ASN A 140 -10.65 2.23 4.94
CA ASN A 140 -11.22 3.26 5.82
C ASN A 140 -12.17 4.15 5.01
N LYS A 141 -13.47 4.08 5.32
CA LYS A 141 -14.51 4.83 4.61
C LYS A 141 -14.37 6.35 4.74
N GLU A 142 -13.78 6.85 5.83
CA GLU A 142 -13.53 8.28 6.04
C GLU A 142 -12.40 8.81 5.13
N LEU A 143 -11.59 7.90 4.56
CA LEU A 143 -10.53 8.18 3.60
C LEU A 143 -10.93 7.78 2.17
N LEU A 144 -12.20 7.82 1.84
CA LEU A 144 -12.69 7.63 0.47
C LEU A 144 -13.24 8.94 -0.08
N PRO A 145 -13.24 9.13 -1.41
CA PRO A 145 -13.91 10.27 -2.03
C PRO A 145 -15.44 10.15 -1.82
N GLU A 146 -16.13 11.28 -1.70
CA GLU A 146 -17.59 11.31 -1.58
C GLU A 146 -18.30 10.56 -2.71
N LYS A 147 -17.74 10.63 -3.91
CA LYS A 147 -18.21 9.91 -5.08
C LYS A 147 -17.11 9.05 -5.66
N ILE A 148 -17.29 7.74 -5.62
CA ILE A 148 -16.37 6.77 -6.19
C ILE A 148 -16.51 6.77 -7.73
N SER A 149 -15.39 6.90 -8.43
CA SER A 149 -15.36 6.81 -9.90
C SER A 149 -15.71 5.41 -10.38
N LYS A 150 -16.42 5.32 -11.50
CA LYS A 150 -16.67 4.05 -12.18
C LYS A 150 -15.52 3.62 -13.09
N GLU A 151 -14.51 4.45 -13.25
CA GLU A 151 -13.34 4.21 -14.11
C GLU A 151 -12.23 3.43 -13.41
N ILE A 152 -12.41 3.08 -12.14
CA ILE A 152 -11.42 2.29 -11.38
C ILE A 152 -11.36 0.90 -11.97
N THR A 153 -10.17 0.49 -12.40
CA THR A 153 -9.88 -0.85 -12.94
C THR A 153 -8.85 -1.61 -12.10
N THR A 154 -8.45 -1.03 -10.97
CA THR A 154 -7.44 -1.59 -10.07
C THR A 154 -7.85 -3.00 -9.61
N ASP A 155 -6.92 -3.96 -9.68
CA ASP A 155 -7.05 -5.30 -9.11
C ASP A 155 -6.38 -5.35 -7.73
N TYR A 156 -6.98 -6.05 -6.78
CA TYR A 156 -6.55 -6.03 -5.37
C TYR A 156 -6.17 -7.42 -4.87
N TYR A 157 -5.08 -7.45 -4.12
CA TYR A 157 -4.76 -8.51 -3.18
C TYR A 157 -4.85 -7.94 -1.77
N ALA A 158 -5.49 -8.65 -0.87
CA ALA A 158 -5.53 -8.27 0.54
C ALA A 158 -5.29 -9.47 1.44
N SER A 159 -4.59 -9.25 2.55
CA SER A 159 -4.38 -10.28 3.55
C SER A 159 -4.35 -9.72 4.97
N HIS A 160 -4.68 -10.57 5.94
CA HIS A 160 -4.71 -10.17 7.34
C HIS A 160 -4.37 -11.32 8.30
N GLY A 161 -3.85 -10.96 9.46
CA GLY A 161 -3.63 -11.91 10.55
C GLY A 161 -4.92 -12.19 11.35
N THR A 162 -5.29 -13.45 11.55
CA THR A 162 -6.54 -13.81 12.27
C THR A 162 -6.50 -13.46 13.75
N VAL A 163 -5.30 -13.29 14.31
CA VAL A 163 -5.09 -12.91 15.72
C VAL A 163 -4.41 -11.55 15.86
N ASP A 164 -4.63 -10.66 14.87
CA ASP A 164 -4.13 -9.30 14.88
C ASP A 164 -4.79 -8.49 16.01
N GLN A 165 -3.97 -8.02 16.95
CA GLN A 165 -4.40 -7.22 18.10
C GLN A 165 -4.27 -5.71 17.88
N VAL A 166 -3.70 -5.29 16.75
CA VAL A 166 -3.53 -3.86 16.39
C VAL A 166 -4.70 -3.37 15.56
N LEU A 167 -5.05 -4.13 14.51
CA LEU A 167 -6.20 -3.88 13.64
C LEU A 167 -7.09 -5.14 13.59
N PRO A 168 -8.33 -5.06 14.10
CA PRO A 168 -9.23 -6.22 14.11
C PRO A 168 -9.43 -6.82 12.71
N VAL A 169 -9.31 -8.13 12.58
CA VAL A 169 -9.47 -8.86 11.31
C VAL A 169 -10.83 -8.59 10.63
N ASP A 170 -11.88 -8.35 11.43
CA ASP A 170 -13.21 -8.03 10.90
C ASP A 170 -13.24 -6.73 10.09
N TRP A 171 -12.34 -5.78 10.37
CA TRP A 171 -12.23 -4.58 9.55
C TRP A 171 -11.68 -4.91 8.16
N ALA A 172 -10.69 -5.77 8.07
CA ALA A 172 -10.11 -6.23 6.80
C ALA A 172 -11.10 -7.07 5.99
N ARG A 173 -11.87 -7.95 6.66
CA ARG A 173 -12.91 -8.79 6.05
C ARG A 173 -13.95 -7.98 5.29
N ASN A 174 -14.27 -6.75 5.74
CA ASN A 174 -15.21 -5.87 5.06
C ASN A 174 -14.67 -5.28 3.75
N SER A 175 -13.36 -5.33 3.50
CA SER A 175 -12.75 -4.73 2.31
C SER A 175 -13.13 -5.48 1.03
N LYS A 176 -13.07 -6.82 1.02
CA LYS A 176 -13.42 -7.63 -0.16
C LYS A 176 -14.89 -7.44 -0.60
N PRO A 177 -15.91 -7.59 0.27
CA PRO A 177 -17.30 -7.34 -0.12
C PRO A 177 -17.54 -5.90 -0.58
N PHE A 178 -16.81 -4.93 -0.05
CA PHE A 178 -16.92 -3.54 -0.49
C PHE A 178 -16.41 -3.38 -1.94
N LEU A 179 -15.26 -3.97 -2.28
CA LEU A 179 -14.69 -3.94 -3.63
C LEU A 179 -15.57 -4.69 -4.64
N GLU A 180 -16.10 -5.86 -4.26
CA GLU A 180 -16.98 -6.66 -5.10
C GLU A 180 -18.29 -5.94 -5.46
N LYS A 181 -18.86 -5.16 -4.53
CA LYS A 181 -20.03 -4.29 -4.81
C LYS A 181 -19.76 -3.21 -5.85
N LEU A 182 -18.50 -2.85 -6.04
CA LEU A 182 -18.03 -1.91 -7.08
C LEU A 182 -17.60 -2.63 -8.36
N ASN A 183 -17.77 -3.96 -8.45
CA ASN A 183 -17.30 -4.83 -9.53
C ASN A 183 -15.76 -4.83 -9.67
N LEU A 184 -15.03 -4.61 -8.57
CA LEU A 184 -13.57 -4.67 -8.52
C LEU A 184 -13.11 -6.05 -8.03
N LYS A 185 -12.04 -6.57 -8.63
CA LYS A 185 -11.48 -7.86 -8.26
C LYS A 185 -10.67 -7.75 -6.96
N CYS A 186 -10.84 -8.71 -6.05
CA CYS A 186 -10.07 -8.79 -4.83
C CYS A 186 -9.79 -10.24 -4.42
N ALA A 187 -8.53 -10.65 -4.45
CA ALA A 187 -8.07 -11.85 -3.77
C ALA A 187 -7.88 -11.52 -2.28
N TYR A 188 -8.47 -12.30 -1.37
CA TYR A 188 -8.36 -12.09 0.07
C TYR A 188 -7.96 -13.38 0.78
N SER A 189 -6.97 -13.29 1.66
CA SER A 189 -6.45 -14.42 2.43
C SER A 189 -6.20 -14.06 3.89
N GLU A 190 -6.37 -15.01 4.79
CA GLU A 190 -6.10 -14.86 6.22
C GLU A 190 -5.03 -15.86 6.68
N TYR A 191 -4.24 -15.45 7.68
CA TYR A 191 -3.15 -16.26 8.22
C TYR A 191 -3.18 -16.25 9.77
N PRO A 192 -2.81 -17.35 10.43
CA PRO A 192 -2.84 -17.45 11.90
C PRO A 192 -1.64 -16.72 12.54
N VAL A 193 -1.55 -15.41 12.29
CA VAL A 193 -0.50 -14.53 12.82
C VAL A 193 -1.12 -13.25 13.38
N GLY A 194 -0.34 -12.49 14.16
CA GLY A 194 -0.70 -11.17 14.65
C GLY A 194 -0.57 -10.09 13.57
N HIS A 195 -0.19 -8.88 13.98
CA HIS A 195 0.01 -7.75 13.07
C HIS A 195 1.35 -7.88 12.34
N GLY A 196 1.38 -8.63 11.25
CA GLY A 196 2.61 -8.92 10.50
C GLY A 196 2.37 -9.76 9.25
N VAL A 197 3.45 -10.09 8.55
CA VAL A 197 3.44 -10.87 7.31
C VAL A 197 4.05 -12.24 7.58
N ALA A 198 3.24 -13.30 7.52
CA ALA A 198 3.73 -14.67 7.61
C ALA A 198 4.47 -15.08 6.32
N PRO A 199 5.41 -16.06 6.37
CA PRO A 199 6.06 -16.58 5.17
C PRO A 199 5.07 -17.06 4.11
N GLN A 200 4.00 -17.76 4.49
CA GLN A 200 2.96 -18.23 3.58
C GLN A 200 2.22 -17.05 2.91
N ASN A 201 2.01 -15.94 3.65
CA ASN A 201 1.43 -14.72 3.12
C ASN A 201 2.37 -14.09 2.06
N PHE A 202 3.67 -14.02 2.37
CA PHE A 202 4.67 -13.52 1.44
C PHE A 202 4.63 -14.28 0.10
N TYR A 203 4.68 -15.61 0.13
CA TYR A 203 4.62 -16.41 -1.09
C TYR A 203 3.28 -16.27 -1.82
N SER A 204 2.17 -16.11 -1.10
CA SER A 204 0.85 -15.91 -1.70
C SER A 204 0.76 -14.61 -2.49
N PHE A 205 1.13 -13.47 -1.91
CA PHE A 205 1.08 -12.21 -2.65
C PHE A 205 2.17 -12.13 -3.73
N LYS A 206 3.34 -12.76 -3.53
CA LYS A 206 4.37 -12.86 -4.56
C LYS A 206 3.85 -13.60 -5.79
N THR A 207 3.23 -14.77 -5.61
CA THR A 207 2.59 -15.51 -6.71
C THR A 207 1.53 -14.67 -7.41
N TRP A 208 0.69 -13.98 -6.63
CA TRP A 208 -0.34 -13.09 -7.18
C TRP A 208 0.25 -11.95 -8.04
N ILE A 209 1.40 -11.40 -7.65
CA ILE A 209 2.16 -10.41 -8.41
C ILE A 209 2.70 -11.03 -9.71
N GLU A 210 3.34 -12.22 -9.62
CA GLU A 210 3.94 -12.92 -10.75
C GLU A 210 2.92 -13.24 -11.86
N GLU A 211 1.69 -13.58 -11.49
CA GLU A 211 0.58 -13.83 -12.44
C GLU A 211 0.14 -12.56 -13.21
N ARG A 212 0.60 -11.37 -12.82
CA ARG A 212 0.22 -10.07 -13.38
C ARG A 212 1.38 -9.36 -14.09
N LEU A 213 2.55 -9.99 -14.15
CA LEU A 213 3.69 -9.56 -14.95
C LEU A 213 3.52 -9.95 -16.43
#